data_375ebb4c593502b2a1c2cb3fa1884b2d
#
_entry.id   375ebb4c593502b2a1c2cb3fa1884b2d
#
_cell.length_a   1.000
_cell.length_b   1.000
_cell.length_c   1.000
_cell.angle_alpha   90.00
_cell.angle_beta   90.00
_cell.angle_gamma   90.00
#
_symmetry.space_group_name_H-M   'P 1'
#
loop_
_entity.id
_entity.type
_entity.pdbx_description
1 polymer ?
#
loop_
_entity_poly.entity_id
_entity_poly.type
_entity_poly.pdbx_seq_one_letter_code
_entity_poly.pdbx_strand_id
1 'polypeptide(L)'
;MVGKGLDPIFAQGSASGQSAIAVVRLSGKLPASLYDELKIYEDERSFFLREINFGDFADSCLVLNFPAPGSYTGESMLEIHSHGNQLIVAEIFRWLEERGLREAEPGEFSKRAFLNNKISLVQAEGVSLGIEAETKDQLVALDSFRSGVLSKKIENVMSQLNGVLVELEAQLDFSDEEDVVETKSGAIQDSLNSVLIELSDLLKNYGPYEKSSLKKRVVLVGRPNVGKSSIFNSLLNEDVAIVSQEAGTTRDIVRKVLPLSGFEVEVEDTAGLRPETSDDIERSGMGLAVKAAESADFLIYVTDDPEEVVPKEFKDRSFLVFNKCDLSTPPPSFSGLSVSAKTGEGIGVLLEKLKSLV
;
A
#
# COMPACT_ATOMS: atom_id res chain seq x y z
N MET A 1 30.57 -6.42 -6.34
CA MET A 1 30.53 -7.83 -5.88
C MET A 1 29.37 -8.47 -6.60
N VAL A 2 29.64 -9.21 -7.65
CA VAL A 2 28.61 -9.95 -8.40
C VAL A 2 28.13 -11.07 -7.48
N GLY A 3 26.85 -11.11 -7.21
CA GLY A 3 26.22 -11.98 -6.24
C GLY A 3 26.47 -13.45 -6.52
N LYS A 4 26.72 -14.20 -5.46
CA LYS A 4 26.52 -15.63 -5.39
C LYS A 4 25.13 -15.90 -5.94
N GLY A 5 25.03 -16.81 -6.93
CA GLY A 5 23.77 -17.18 -7.57
C GLY A 5 22.72 -17.42 -6.49
N LEU A 6 21.71 -16.58 -6.49
CA LEU A 6 20.62 -16.68 -5.54
C LEU A 6 19.86 -17.96 -5.85
N ASP A 7 19.45 -18.67 -4.82
CA ASP A 7 18.61 -19.86 -4.90
C ASP A 7 17.37 -19.58 -5.75
N PRO A 8 16.88 -20.54 -6.50
CA PRO A 8 15.69 -20.37 -7.32
C PRO A 8 14.46 -20.23 -6.42
N ILE A 9 13.65 -19.22 -6.71
CA ILE A 9 12.43 -18.89 -6.00
C ILE A 9 11.22 -18.95 -6.90
N PHE A 10 10.05 -19.14 -6.31
CA PHE A 10 8.77 -18.99 -6.97
C PHE A 10 7.75 -18.28 -6.08
N ALA A 11 6.73 -17.68 -6.70
CA ALA A 11 5.56 -17.14 -6.01
C ALA A 11 4.37 -17.02 -6.96
N GLN A 12 3.16 -17.00 -6.41
CA GLN A 12 1.98 -16.60 -7.15
C GLN A 12 2.01 -15.08 -7.36
N GLY A 13 2.02 -14.65 -8.63
CA GLY A 13 2.03 -13.23 -9.02
C GLY A 13 0.63 -12.65 -9.26
N SER A 14 -0.40 -13.48 -9.36
CA SER A 14 -1.81 -13.09 -9.44
C SER A 14 -2.45 -13.12 -8.05
N ALA A 15 -3.60 -12.45 -7.89
CA ALA A 15 -4.37 -12.51 -6.65
C ALA A 15 -4.74 -13.96 -6.30
N SER A 16 -4.77 -14.28 -5.00
CA SER A 16 -5.22 -15.57 -4.51
C SER A 16 -6.75 -15.70 -4.66
N GLY A 17 -7.24 -16.91 -4.92
CA GLY A 17 -8.67 -17.19 -5.07
C GLY A 17 -9.01 -17.90 -6.38
N GLN A 18 -10.31 -18.05 -6.65
CA GLN A 18 -10.78 -18.61 -7.91
C GLN A 18 -10.76 -17.54 -9.00
N SER A 19 -10.08 -17.85 -10.10
CA SER A 19 -9.98 -16.97 -11.27
C SER A 19 -9.87 -17.81 -12.56
N ALA A 20 -9.95 -17.18 -13.71
CA ALA A 20 -9.74 -17.89 -14.98
C ALA A 20 -8.28 -18.36 -15.12
N ILE A 21 -7.32 -17.54 -14.68
CA ILE A 21 -5.88 -17.79 -14.82
C ILE A 21 -5.19 -17.44 -13.51
N ALA A 22 -4.27 -18.30 -13.05
CA ALA A 22 -3.28 -18.01 -12.03
C ALA A 22 -1.89 -17.93 -12.66
N VAL A 23 -1.07 -16.99 -12.20
CA VAL A 23 0.29 -16.79 -12.66
C VAL A 23 1.26 -17.14 -11.54
N VAL A 24 2.12 -18.14 -11.76
CA VAL A 24 3.22 -18.49 -10.85
C VAL A 24 4.53 -18.05 -11.52
N ARG A 25 5.30 -17.21 -10.83
CA ARG A 25 6.59 -16.70 -11.29
C ARG A 25 7.74 -17.42 -10.63
N LEU A 26 8.79 -17.68 -11.40
CA LEU A 26 10.03 -18.28 -10.93
C LEU A 26 11.18 -17.32 -11.27
N SER A 27 12.20 -17.21 -10.40
CA SER A 27 13.40 -16.42 -10.67
C SER A 27 14.63 -17.02 -10.01
N GLY A 28 15.79 -16.84 -10.63
CA GLY A 28 17.06 -17.31 -10.12
C GLY A 28 17.76 -18.29 -11.05
N LYS A 29 18.69 -19.07 -10.48
CA LYS A 29 19.35 -20.15 -11.22
C LYS A 29 18.43 -21.37 -11.24
N LEU A 30 17.54 -21.40 -12.21
CA LEU A 30 16.57 -22.49 -12.35
C LEU A 30 17.28 -23.81 -12.72
N PRO A 31 16.82 -24.98 -12.22
CA PRO A 31 17.40 -26.26 -12.56
C PRO A 31 17.25 -26.60 -14.04
N ALA A 32 18.30 -27.14 -14.68
CA ALA A 32 18.24 -27.59 -16.08
C ALA A 32 17.14 -28.63 -16.31
N SER A 33 16.92 -29.51 -15.33
CA SER A 33 15.83 -30.50 -15.36
C SER A 33 14.44 -29.89 -15.56
N LEU A 34 14.22 -28.67 -15.04
CA LEU A 34 12.95 -27.95 -15.21
C LEU A 34 12.75 -27.52 -16.68
N TYR A 35 13.80 -27.06 -17.33
CA TYR A 35 13.77 -26.68 -18.75
C TYR A 35 13.55 -27.90 -19.64
N ASP A 36 14.22 -29.03 -19.33
CA ASP A 36 14.07 -30.29 -20.05
C ASP A 36 12.63 -30.83 -19.94
N GLU A 37 12.07 -30.82 -18.74
CA GLU A 37 10.70 -31.29 -18.48
C GLU A 37 9.66 -30.44 -19.18
N LEU A 38 9.84 -29.11 -19.17
CA LEU A 38 8.97 -28.18 -19.85
C LEU A 38 9.26 -28.12 -21.37
N LYS A 39 10.32 -28.78 -21.85
CA LYS A 39 10.76 -28.78 -23.25
C LYS A 39 10.92 -27.37 -23.82
N ILE A 40 11.67 -26.54 -23.10
CA ILE A 40 11.99 -25.16 -23.45
C ILE A 40 13.51 -24.94 -23.42
N TYR A 41 14.01 -23.97 -24.18
CA TYR A 41 15.44 -23.63 -24.21
C TYR A 41 15.70 -22.47 -23.22
N GLU A 42 16.70 -22.65 -22.36
CA GLU A 42 17.03 -21.68 -21.29
C GLU A 42 17.35 -20.29 -21.88
N ASP A 43 18.13 -20.25 -22.95
CA ASP A 43 18.67 -19.01 -23.55
C ASP A 43 17.70 -18.33 -24.55
N GLU A 44 16.54 -18.91 -24.78
CA GLU A 44 15.59 -18.39 -25.76
C GLU A 44 14.36 -17.78 -25.09
N ARG A 45 14.07 -16.51 -25.41
CA ARG A 45 12.81 -15.91 -25.01
C ARG A 45 11.66 -16.50 -25.81
N SER A 46 10.82 -17.24 -25.14
CA SER A 46 9.80 -18.07 -25.78
C SER A 46 8.54 -18.21 -24.92
N PHE A 47 7.48 -18.67 -25.55
CA PHE A 47 6.23 -19.04 -24.86
C PHE A 47 5.65 -20.29 -25.52
N PHE A 48 5.17 -21.20 -24.68
CA PHE A 48 4.64 -22.47 -25.15
C PHE A 48 3.47 -22.93 -24.30
N LEU A 49 2.49 -23.54 -24.91
CA LEU A 49 1.50 -24.31 -24.19
C LEU A 49 2.11 -25.65 -23.79
N ARG A 50 2.04 -25.99 -22.51
CA ARG A 50 2.59 -27.23 -21.94
C ARG A 50 1.59 -27.88 -21.02
N GLU A 51 1.48 -29.19 -21.13
CA GLU A 51 0.77 -29.98 -20.18
C GLU A 51 1.71 -30.36 -19.03
N ILE A 52 1.41 -29.89 -17.82
CA ILE A 52 2.16 -30.20 -16.61
C ILE A 52 1.40 -31.27 -15.86
N ASN A 53 2.06 -32.40 -15.63
CA ASN A 53 1.47 -33.57 -14.98
C ASN A 53 1.83 -33.58 -13.49
N PHE A 54 0.80 -33.66 -12.63
CA PHE A 54 0.94 -33.67 -11.18
C PHE A 54 0.66 -35.08 -10.58
N GLY A 55 0.71 -36.11 -11.40
CA GLY A 55 0.47 -37.48 -11.02
C GLY A 55 -0.97 -37.93 -11.32
N ASP A 56 -1.92 -37.52 -10.48
CA ASP A 56 -3.33 -37.91 -10.62
C ASP A 56 -4.10 -37.09 -11.68
N PHE A 57 -3.58 -35.92 -12.01
CA PHE A 57 -4.17 -35.04 -13.04
C PHE A 57 -3.08 -34.20 -13.73
N ALA A 58 -3.44 -33.55 -14.82
CA ALA A 58 -2.59 -32.61 -15.54
C ALA A 58 -3.33 -31.31 -15.79
N ASP A 59 -2.59 -30.20 -15.91
CA ASP A 59 -3.13 -28.91 -16.34
C ASP A 59 -2.40 -28.37 -17.56
N SER A 60 -3.14 -27.76 -18.47
CA SER A 60 -2.60 -27.14 -19.68
C SER A 60 -2.20 -25.71 -19.37
N CYS A 61 -0.90 -25.49 -19.16
CA CYS A 61 -0.33 -24.22 -18.75
C CYS A 61 0.37 -23.52 -19.92
N LEU A 62 0.24 -22.19 -19.97
CA LEU A 62 1.11 -21.37 -20.82
C LEU A 62 2.39 -21.05 -20.03
N VAL A 63 3.53 -21.50 -20.57
CA VAL A 63 4.85 -21.26 -19.96
C VAL A 63 5.59 -20.21 -20.77
N LEU A 64 6.05 -19.13 -20.10
CA LEU A 64 6.84 -18.07 -20.69
C LEU A 64 8.25 -18.12 -20.13
N ASN A 65 9.25 -18.05 -21.01
CA ASN A 65 10.67 -17.99 -20.65
C ASN A 65 11.25 -16.61 -20.90
N PHE A 66 11.90 -16.06 -19.89
CA PHE A 66 12.59 -14.77 -19.93
C PHE A 66 14.06 -14.97 -19.51
N PRO A 67 14.97 -15.25 -20.48
CA PRO A 67 16.39 -15.39 -20.18
C PRO A 67 16.99 -14.12 -19.54
N ALA A 68 17.97 -14.32 -18.66
CA ALA A 68 18.77 -13.22 -18.13
C ALA A 68 19.54 -12.52 -19.28
N PRO A 69 19.74 -11.20 -19.23
CA PRO A 69 19.20 -10.23 -18.26
C PRO A 69 17.82 -9.67 -18.67
N GLY A 70 17.11 -10.28 -19.62
CA GLY A 70 15.89 -9.79 -20.27
C GLY A 70 14.61 -9.98 -19.44
N SER A 71 14.72 -10.16 -18.14
CA SER A 71 13.60 -10.42 -17.22
C SER A 71 13.35 -9.23 -16.26
N TYR A 72 12.31 -9.34 -15.43
CA TYR A 72 11.99 -8.35 -14.41
C TYR A 72 13.08 -8.27 -13.33
N THR A 73 13.56 -9.41 -12.82
CA THR A 73 14.61 -9.47 -11.81
C THR A 73 16.02 -9.30 -12.36
N GLY A 74 16.20 -9.40 -13.68
CA GLY A 74 17.50 -9.51 -14.33
C GLY A 74 18.14 -10.90 -14.26
N GLU A 75 17.50 -11.84 -13.56
CA GLU A 75 17.85 -13.26 -13.52
C GLU A 75 17.04 -14.02 -14.57
N SER A 76 17.36 -15.30 -14.82
CA SER A 76 16.47 -16.16 -15.62
C SER A 76 15.14 -16.30 -14.91
N MET A 77 14.03 -16.09 -15.63
CA MET A 77 12.67 -16.17 -15.12
C MET A 77 11.79 -17.05 -15.98
N LEU A 78 10.90 -17.77 -15.31
CA LEU A 78 9.76 -18.43 -15.95
C LEU A 78 8.45 -17.90 -15.37
N GLU A 79 7.42 -17.87 -16.18
CA GLU A 79 6.04 -17.70 -15.71
C GLU A 79 5.22 -18.91 -16.17
N ILE A 80 4.49 -19.51 -15.23
CA ILE A 80 3.55 -20.60 -15.48
C ILE A 80 2.14 -20.02 -15.29
N HIS A 81 1.39 -19.93 -16.36
CA HIS A 81 0.01 -19.49 -16.35
C HIS A 81 -0.89 -20.74 -16.41
N SER A 82 -1.46 -21.11 -15.29
CA SER A 82 -2.37 -22.25 -15.11
C SER A 82 -3.83 -21.79 -15.04
N HIS A 83 -4.77 -22.73 -15.00
CA HIS A 83 -6.12 -22.41 -14.56
C HIS A 83 -6.12 -21.92 -13.12
N GLY A 84 -6.92 -20.88 -12.83
CA GLY A 84 -6.96 -20.20 -11.53
C GLY A 84 -7.74 -20.98 -10.46
N ASN A 85 -7.36 -22.22 -10.22
CA ASN A 85 -7.87 -23.06 -9.15
C ASN A 85 -6.79 -23.22 -8.08
N GLN A 86 -7.15 -22.96 -6.82
CA GLN A 86 -6.20 -23.02 -5.70
C GLN A 86 -5.55 -24.39 -5.51
N LEU A 87 -6.26 -25.48 -5.85
CA LEU A 87 -5.69 -26.82 -5.79
C LEU A 87 -4.62 -27.02 -6.86
N ILE A 88 -4.83 -26.50 -8.08
CA ILE A 88 -3.82 -26.55 -9.15
C ILE A 88 -2.59 -25.73 -8.75
N VAL A 89 -2.79 -24.52 -8.21
CA VAL A 89 -1.67 -23.69 -7.73
C VAL A 89 -0.89 -24.37 -6.63
N ALA A 90 -1.56 -25.03 -5.67
CA ALA A 90 -0.91 -25.78 -4.60
C ALA A 90 -0.09 -26.95 -5.15
N GLU A 91 -0.58 -27.66 -6.16
CA GLU A 91 0.19 -28.74 -6.82
C GLU A 91 1.38 -28.21 -7.62
N ILE A 92 1.25 -27.03 -8.29
CA ILE A 92 2.38 -26.36 -8.92
C ILE A 92 3.44 -26.01 -7.87
N PHE A 93 3.06 -25.50 -6.70
CA PHE A 93 3.99 -25.15 -5.64
C PHE A 93 4.75 -26.39 -5.16
N ARG A 94 4.03 -27.48 -4.83
CA ARG A 94 4.65 -28.76 -4.45
C ARG A 94 5.60 -29.28 -5.53
N TRP A 95 5.17 -29.25 -6.79
CA TRP A 95 5.95 -29.68 -7.95
C TRP A 95 7.25 -28.88 -8.10
N LEU A 96 7.26 -27.58 -7.77
CA LEU A 96 8.43 -26.72 -7.77
C LEU A 96 9.35 -26.99 -6.58
N GLU A 97 8.79 -27.17 -5.37
CA GLU A 97 9.55 -27.50 -4.16
C GLU A 97 10.31 -28.82 -4.32
N GLU A 98 9.70 -29.85 -4.89
CA GLU A 98 10.33 -31.14 -5.19
C GLU A 98 11.54 -31.00 -6.14
N ARG A 99 11.60 -29.91 -6.92
CA ARG A 99 12.71 -29.57 -7.81
C ARG A 99 13.74 -28.62 -7.19
N GLY A 100 13.62 -28.38 -5.89
CA GLY A 100 14.57 -27.60 -5.10
C GLY A 100 14.38 -26.07 -5.21
N LEU A 101 13.24 -25.62 -5.69
CA LEU A 101 12.86 -24.20 -5.59
C LEU A 101 12.21 -23.95 -4.24
N ARG A 102 12.34 -22.74 -3.71
CA ARG A 102 11.62 -22.32 -2.50
C ARG A 102 10.61 -21.21 -2.81
N GLU A 103 9.61 -21.10 -1.96
CA GLU A 103 8.70 -19.96 -2.02
C GLU A 103 9.45 -18.65 -1.70
N ALA A 104 9.12 -17.59 -2.43
CA ALA A 104 9.72 -16.27 -2.27
C ALA A 104 9.17 -15.59 -1.01
N GLU A 105 10.03 -14.81 -0.35
CA GLU A 105 9.58 -13.88 0.68
C GLU A 105 8.77 -12.72 0.05
N PRO A 106 7.86 -12.08 0.81
CA PRO A 106 7.15 -10.90 0.32
C PRO A 106 8.11 -9.82 -0.21
N GLY A 107 7.87 -9.36 -1.44
CA GLY A 107 8.72 -8.36 -2.10
C GLY A 107 10.06 -8.86 -2.64
N GLU A 108 10.38 -10.16 -2.56
CA GLU A 108 11.70 -10.67 -2.95
C GLU A 108 12.01 -10.48 -4.44
N PHE A 109 11.04 -10.60 -5.33
CA PHE A 109 11.24 -10.32 -6.76
C PHE A 109 11.66 -8.87 -7.02
N SER A 110 11.00 -7.90 -6.39
CA SER A 110 11.36 -6.47 -6.49
C SER A 110 12.73 -6.18 -5.85
N LYS A 111 13.04 -6.82 -4.71
CA LYS A 111 14.35 -6.74 -4.07
C LYS A 111 15.46 -7.24 -4.99
N ARG A 112 15.27 -8.37 -5.67
CA ARG A 112 16.24 -8.90 -6.65
C ARG A 112 16.38 -7.98 -7.86
N ALA A 113 15.27 -7.45 -8.37
CA ALA A 113 15.30 -6.46 -9.46
C ALA A 113 16.11 -5.22 -9.07
N PHE A 114 15.95 -4.72 -7.85
CA PHE A 114 16.76 -3.62 -7.32
C PHE A 114 18.26 -3.99 -7.20
N LEU A 115 18.57 -5.12 -6.58
CA LEU A 115 19.97 -5.58 -6.42
C LEU A 115 20.69 -5.83 -7.75
N ASN A 116 19.94 -6.21 -8.77
CA ASN A 116 20.43 -6.41 -10.14
C ASN A 116 20.36 -5.14 -11.01
N ASN A 117 20.13 -3.97 -10.42
CA ASN A 117 20.03 -2.67 -11.08
C ASN A 117 18.99 -2.61 -12.22
N LYS A 118 17.92 -3.40 -12.13
CA LYS A 118 16.80 -3.35 -13.10
C LYS A 118 15.84 -2.21 -12.79
N ILE A 119 15.66 -1.93 -11.51
CA ILE A 119 14.84 -0.83 -11.00
C ILE A 119 15.59 -0.10 -9.89
N SER A 120 15.31 1.19 -9.68
CA SER A 120 15.80 1.94 -8.53
C SER A 120 14.98 1.60 -7.27
N LEU A 121 15.49 1.99 -6.08
CA LEU A 121 14.74 1.82 -4.83
C LEU A 121 13.40 2.54 -4.89
N VAL A 122 13.38 3.77 -5.40
CA VAL A 122 12.16 4.56 -5.58
C VAL A 122 11.14 3.84 -6.48
N GLN A 123 11.62 3.22 -7.56
CA GLN A 123 10.75 2.43 -8.45
C GLN A 123 10.22 1.17 -7.75
N ALA A 124 11.04 0.50 -6.94
CA ALA A 124 10.61 -0.67 -6.18
C ALA A 124 9.50 -0.31 -5.17
N GLU A 125 9.64 0.80 -4.45
CA GLU A 125 8.60 1.35 -3.57
C GLU A 125 7.34 1.72 -4.37
N GLY A 126 7.50 2.37 -5.52
CA GLY A 126 6.40 2.71 -6.42
C GLY A 126 5.59 1.51 -6.92
N VAL A 127 6.22 0.33 -7.06
CA VAL A 127 5.49 -0.92 -7.41
C VAL A 127 4.56 -1.34 -6.28
N SER A 128 5.03 -1.36 -5.02
CA SER A 128 4.20 -1.73 -3.87
C SER A 128 3.01 -0.78 -3.72
N LEU A 129 3.30 0.53 -3.74
CA LEU A 129 2.29 1.57 -3.62
C LEU A 129 1.26 1.54 -4.77
N GLY A 130 1.71 1.17 -5.99
CA GLY A 130 0.83 1.06 -7.15
C GLY A 130 -0.16 -0.10 -7.05
N ILE A 131 0.21 -1.18 -6.36
CA ILE A 131 -0.69 -2.31 -6.10
C ILE A 131 -1.75 -1.93 -5.05
N GLU A 132 -1.38 -1.10 -4.08
CA GLU A 132 -2.25 -0.66 -2.99
C GLU A 132 -3.12 0.55 -3.39
N ALA A 133 -2.84 1.20 -4.53
CA ALA A 133 -3.57 2.38 -4.96
C ALA A 133 -5.03 2.07 -5.30
N GLU A 134 -5.95 2.82 -4.73
CA GLU A 134 -7.39 2.64 -4.90
C GLU A 134 -8.06 3.78 -5.68
N THR A 135 -7.34 4.91 -5.85
CA THR A 135 -7.85 6.05 -6.60
C THR A 135 -6.99 6.37 -7.82
N LYS A 136 -7.61 6.98 -8.84
CA LYS A 136 -6.90 7.43 -10.04
C LYS A 136 -5.82 8.46 -9.70
N ASP A 137 -6.08 9.33 -8.74
CA ASP A 137 -5.14 10.38 -8.35
C ASP A 137 -3.90 9.79 -7.65
N GLN A 138 -4.08 8.73 -6.85
CA GLN A 138 -2.96 7.96 -6.32
C GLN A 138 -2.11 7.35 -7.45
N LEU A 139 -2.73 6.73 -8.44
CA LEU A 139 -2.01 6.17 -9.59
C LEU A 139 -1.26 7.23 -10.38
N VAL A 140 -1.85 8.42 -10.57
CA VAL A 140 -1.19 9.56 -11.24
C VAL A 140 0.00 10.05 -10.41
N ALA A 141 -0.15 10.19 -9.10
CA ALA A 141 0.95 10.56 -8.21
C ALA A 141 2.11 9.57 -8.27
N LEU A 142 1.80 8.27 -8.33
CA LEU A 142 2.80 7.20 -8.42
C LEU A 142 3.49 7.06 -9.78
N ASP A 143 2.97 7.69 -10.83
CA ASP A 143 3.61 7.63 -12.15
C ASP A 143 5.02 8.23 -12.14
N SER A 144 5.27 9.27 -11.34
CA SER A 144 6.59 9.87 -11.15
C SER A 144 7.61 8.90 -10.52
N PHE A 145 7.16 8.02 -9.63
CA PHE A 145 7.99 6.95 -9.05
C PHE A 145 8.29 5.87 -10.08
N ARG A 146 7.26 5.39 -10.77
CA ARG A 146 7.37 4.34 -11.78
C ARG A 146 8.21 4.75 -12.99
N SER A 147 8.03 5.99 -13.46
CA SER A 147 8.76 6.52 -14.63
C SER A 147 10.24 6.80 -14.36
N GLY A 148 10.68 6.75 -13.07
CA GLY A 148 12.05 7.02 -12.66
C GLY A 148 12.45 8.49 -12.73
N VAL A 149 11.51 9.41 -12.90
CA VAL A 149 11.79 10.86 -12.92
C VAL A 149 12.42 11.32 -11.62
N LEU A 150 11.90 10.88 -10.48
CA LEU A 150 12.46 11.22 -9.16
C LEU A 150 13.88 10.63 -8.99
N SER A 151 14.08 9.37 -9.40
CA SER A 151 15.41 8.74 -9.35
C SER A 151 16.45 9.52 -10.13
N LYS A 152 16.11 9.96 -11.36
CA LYS A 152 17.02 10.78 -12.18
C LYS A 152 17.37 12.12 -11.54
N LYS A 153 16.42 12.77 -10.87
CA LYS A 153 16.67 14.01 -10.15
C LYS A 153 17.66 13.79 -8.99
N ILE A 154 17.46 12.72 -8.22
CA ILE A 154 18.37 12.36 -7.11
C ILE A 154 19.76 12.01 -7.65
N GLU A 155 19.84 11.22 -8.73
CA GLU A 155 21.11 10.88 -9.38
C GLU A 155 21.84 12.13 -9.88
N ASN A 156 21.13 13.11 -10.44
CA ASN A 156 21.71 14.37 -10.87
C ASN A 156 22.31 15.16 -9.70
N VAL A 157 21.58 15.30 -8.60
CA VAL A 157 22.07 15.94 -7.37
C VAL A 157 23.31 15.22 -6.84
N MET A 158 23.30 13.89 -6.78
CA MET A 158 24.46 13.10 -6.35
C MET A 158 25.66 13.27 -7.28
N SER A 159 25.44 13.33 -8.58
CA SER A 159 26.51 13.57 -9.56
C SER A 159 27.14 14.95 -9.38
N GLN A 160 26.35 16.00 -9.14
CA GLN A 160 26.85 17.34 -8.87
C GLN A 160 27.67 17.38 -7.57
N LEU A 161 27.18 16.76 -6.49
CA LEU A 161 27.91 16.68 -5.20
C LEU A 161 29.21 15.88 -5.33
N ASN A 162 29.23 14.78 -6.07
CA ASN A 162 30.44 14.02 -6.34
C ASN A 162 31.45 14.85 -7.15
N GLY A 163 30.98 15.66 -8.11
CA GLY A 163 31.82 16.58 -8.84
C GLY A 163 32.52 17.59 -7.92
N VAL A 164 31.77 18.18 -7.00
CA VAL A 164 32.31 19.09 -5.98
C VAL A 164 33.32 18.38 -5.06
N LEU A 165 33.03 17.15 -4.66
CA LEU A 165 33.95 16.36 -3.80
C LEU A 165 35.26 16.08 -4.50
N VAL A 166 35.23 15.62 -5.76
CA VAL A 166 36.46 15.36 -6.55
C VAL A 166 37.29 16.64 -6.70
N GLU A 167 36.65 17.78 -6.92
CA GLU A 167 37.32 19.07 -7.06
C GLU A 167 38.00 19.51 -5.74
N LEU A 168 37.32 19.32 -4.60
CA LEU A 168 37.88 19.59 -3.27
C LEU A 168 39.05 18.64 -2.93
N GLU A 169 38.91 17.35 -3.22
CA GLU A 169 39.95 16.36 -3.01
C GLU A 169 41.21 16.70 -3.85
N ALA A 170 41.00 17.06 -5.13
CA ALA A 170 42.11 17.48 -6.00
C ALA A 170 42.86 18.73 -5.47
N GLN A 171 42.10 19.71 -4.92
CA GLN A 171 42.75 20.90 -4.30
C GLN A 171 43.52 20.57 -3.02
N LEU A 172 43.06 19.60 -2.25
CA LEU A 172 43.73 19.18 -1.01
C LEU A 172 45.01 18.36 -1.29
N ASP A 173 44.92 17.43 -2.24
CA ASP A 173 45.99 16.49 -2.54
C ASP A 173 47.14 17.15 -3.33
N PHE A 174 46.84 18.16 -4.17
CA PHE A 174 47.80 18.84 -5.03
C PHE A 174 47.98 20.33 -4.69
N SER A 175 47.80 20.69 -3.43
CA SER A 175 47.89 22.07 -2.95
C SER A 175 49.23 22.73 -3.20
N ASP A 176 50.33 21.94 -3.37
CA ASP A 176 51.69 22.41 -3.55
C ASP A 176 52.17 22.41 -5.02
N GLU A 177 51.32 21.98 -5.99
CA GLU A 177 51.66 21.99 -7.42
C GLU A 177 51.18 23.29 -8.08
N GLU A 178 52.11 24.06 -8.66
CA GLU A 178 51.83 25.35 -9.34
C GLU A 178 50.91 25.21 -10.58
N ASP A 179 50.71 23.97 -11.11
CA ASP A 179 49.89 23.66 -12.28
C ASP A 179 48.40 23.33 -11.93
N VAL A 180 48.04 23.19 -10.65
CA VAL A 180 46.66 23.06 -10.25
C VAL A 180 45.99 24.42 -10.35
N VAL A 181 45.19 24.62 -11.38
CA VAL A 181 44.37 25.82 -11.55
C VAL A 181 43.54 25.97 -10.28
N GLU A 182 43.84 27.00 -9.47
CA GLU A 182 42.96 27.36 -8.35
C GLU A 182 41.56 27.48 -8.86
N THR A 183 40.75 26.42 -8.66
CA THR A 183 39.30 26.50 -8.96
C THR A 183 38.76 27.64 -8.12
N LYS A 184 38.30 28.68 -8.80
CA LYS A 184 37.79 29.85 -8.10
C LYS A 184 36.77 29.35 -7.09
N SER A 185 37.01 29.63 -5.81
CA SER A 185 36.09 29.27 -4.69
C SER A 185 34.59 29.56 -5.02
N GLY A 186 34.35 30.46 -5.96
CA GLY A 186 33.02 30.74 -6.52
C GLY A 186 32.37 29.59 -7.29
N ALA A 187 33.14 28.78 -8.03
CA ALA A 187 32.54 27.70 -8.85
C ALA A 187 31.96 26.58 -7.97
N ILE A 188 32.67 26.20 -6.90
CA ILE A 188 32.20 25.26 -5.90
C ILE A 188 30.92 25.80 -5.20
N GLN A 189 30.97 27.09 -4.80
CA GLN A 189 29.81 27.74 -4.18
C GLN A 189 28.60 27.76 -5.09
N ASP A 190 28.79 28.06 -6.38
CA ASP A 190 27.72 28.10 -7.37
C ASP A 190 27.11 26.68 -7.57
N SER A 191 27.95 25.63 -7.63
CA SER A 191 27.49 24.24 -7.72
C SER A 191 26.69 23.83 -6.50
N LEU A 192 27.15 24.16 -5.28
CA LEU A 192 26.43 23.87 -4.05
C LEU A 192 25.10 24.63 -3.97
N ASN A 193 25.06 25.90 -4.41
CA ASN A 193 23.83 26.68 -4.47
C ASN A 193 22.83 26.08 -5.46
N SER A 194 23.29 25.58 -6.61
CA SER A 194 22.44 24.88 -7.57
C SER A 194 21.79 23.64 -6.95
N VAL A 195 22.59 22.82 -6.25
CA VAL A 195 22.09 21.63 -5.53
C VAL A 195 21.07 22.02 -4.45
N LEU A 196 21.32 23.08 -3.68
CA LEU A 196 20.39 23.56 -2.66
C LEU A 196 19.05 24.01 -3.25
N ILE A 197 19.07 24.67 -4.40
CA ILE A 197 17.85 25.09 -5.10
C ILE A 197 17.06 23.84 -5.55
N GLU A 198 17.73 22.87 -6.18
CA GLU A 198 17.09 21.65 -6.67
C GLU A 198 16.48 20.83 -5.52
N LEU A 199 17.20 20.66 -4.42
CA LEU A 199 16.68 19.99 -3.22
C LEU A 199 15.52 20.76 -2.57
N SER A 200 15.61 22.09 -2.53
CA SER A 200 14.52 22.92 -1.98
C SER A 200 13.24 22.80 -2.81
N ASP A 201 13.35 22.71 -4.12
CA ASP A 201 12.21 22.53 -5.00
C ASP A 201 11.60 21.12 -4.87
N LEU A 202 12.43 20.09 -4.67
CA LEU A 202 11.94 18.77 -4.32
C LEU A 202 11.16 18.78 -3.02
N LEU A 203 11.68 19.46 -1.98
CA LEU A 203 11.03 19.56 -0.67
C LEU A 203 9.73 20.39 -0.68
N LYS A 204 9.64 21.45 -1.48
CA LYS A 204 8.40 22.24 -1.62
C LYS A 204 7.24 21.40 -2.15
N ASN A 205 7.56 20.47 -3.05
CA ASN A 205 6.59 19.56 -3.66
C ASN A 205 6.40 18.27 -2.83
N TYR A 206 7.14 18.13 -1.73
CA TYR A 206 7.00 17.03 -0.80
C TYR A 206 5.79 17.28 0.10
N GLY A 207 4.66 16.69 -0.26
CA GLY A 207 3.58 16.46 0.71
C GLY A 207 3.88 15.15 1.45
N PRO A 208 3.64 15.05 2.78
CA PRO A 208 3.75 13.74 3.42
C PRO A 208 2.88 12.76 2.63
N TYR A 209 3.51 11.70 2.13
CA TYR A 209 2.84 10.61 1.39
C TYR A 209 1.63 10.09 2.19
N GLU A 210 1.75 10.10 3.51
CA GLU A 210 0.67 9.81 4.45
C GLU A 210 -0.59 10.67 4.26
N LYS A 211 -0.48 11.89 3.69
CA LYS A 211 -1.66 12.75 3.47
C LYS A 211 -2.32 12.59 2.10
N SER A 212 -1.60 12.11 1.09
CA SER A 212 -2.16 11.97 -0.27
C SER A 212 -2.43 10.52 -0.68
N SER A 213 -1.81 9.55 -0.02
CA SER A 213 -1.86 8.13 -0.39
C SER A 213 -2.62 7.25 0.59
N LEU A 214 -2.83 7.72 1.81
CA LEU A 214 -3.69 7.01 2.75
C LEU A 214 -5.13 7.42 2.49
N LYS A 215 -6.00 6.44 2.37
CA LYS A 215 -7.43 6.62 2.52
C LYS A 215 -7.65 7.50 3.73
N LYS A 216 -8.36 8.59 3.57
CA LYS A 216 -8.70 9.43 4.70
C LYS A 216 -9.46 8.59 5.72
N ARG A 217 -8.95 8.56 6.92
CA ARG A 217 -9.54 7.76 8.00
C ARG A 217 -10.64 8.55 8.67
N VAL A 218 -11.86 8.04 8.57
CA VAL A 218 -13.04 8.60 9.22
C VAL A 218 -13.45 7.69 10.36
N VAL A 219 -13.54 8.22 11.56
CA VAL A 219 -13.91 7.44 12.75
C VAL A 219 -15.27 7.89 13.30
N LEU A 220 -16.15 6.92 13.56
CA LEU A 220 -17.42 7.18 14.25
C LEU A 220 -17.20 7.19 15.75
N VAL A 221 -17.46 8.33 16.39
CA VAL A 221 -17.37 8.53 17.83
C VAL A 221 -18.73 8.92 18.41
N GLY A 222 -18.93 8.71 19.67
CA GLY A 222 -20.19 9.05 20.40
C GLY A 222 -20.45 8.09 21.53
N ARG A 223 -21.44 8.40 22.36
CA ARG A 223 -21.81 7.60 23.54
C ARG A 223 -22.16 6.14 23.18
N PRO A 224 -22.09 5.20 24.13
CA PRO A 224 -22.63 3.85 23.94
C PRO A 224 -24.10 3.89 23.53
N ASN A 225 -24.54 2.96 22.68
CA ASN A 225 -25.93 2.78 22.24
C ASN A 225 -26.59 3.92 21.42
N VAL A 226 -25.81 4.93 20.98
CA VAL A 226 -26.31 5.97 20.06
C VAL A 226 -26.49 5.46 18.63
N GLY A 227 -26.02 4.24 18.33
CA GLY A 227 -26.22 3.57 17.04
C GLY A 227 -25.06 3.68 16.05
N LYS A 228 -23.81 3.86 16.51
CA LYS A 228 -22.62 3.89 15.66
C LYS A 228 -22.53 2.67 14.74
N SER A 229 -22.60 1.47 15.31
CA SER A 229 -22.54 0.22 14.54
C SER A 229 -23.74 0.04 13.57
N SER A 230 -24.89 0.62 13.92
CA SER A 230 -26.07 0.61 13.04
C SER A 230 -25.88 1.53 11.83
N ILE A 231 -25.34 2.74 12.04
CA ILE A 231 -24.98 3.67 10.95
C ILE A 231 -23.95 3.01 10.03
N PHE A 232 -22.91 2.41 10.61
CA PHE A 232 -21.89 1.70 9.85
C PHE A 232 -22.49 0.59 8.95
N ASN A 233 -23.36 -0.25 9.53
CA ASN A 233 -24.02 -1.31 8.77
C ASN A 233 -24.97 -0.75 7.69
N SER A 234 -25.58 0.42 7.90
CA SER A 234 -26.40 1.08 6.89
C SER A 234 -25.57 1.64 5.75
N LEU A 235 -24.40 2.20 6.04
CA LEU A 235 -23.43 2.63 5.03
C LEU A 235 -22.93 1.44 4.19
N LEU A 236 -22.71 0.28 4.82
CA LEU A 236 -22.35 -0.98 4.13
C LEU A 236 -23.40 -1.44 3.12
N ASN A 237 -24.69 -1.23 3.43
CA ASN A 237 -25.78 -1.69 2.58
C ASN A 237 -26.06 -0.76 1.39
N GLU A 238 -25.67 0.51 1.45
CA GLU A 238 -25.86 1.48 0.36
C GLU A 238 -24.71 1.47 -0.66
N ASP A 239 -23.48 1.18 -0.23
CA ASP A 239 -22.36 0.96 -1.14
C ASP A 239 -22.08 -0.56 -1.19
N VAL A 240 -22.14 -1.18 -2.36
CA VAL A 240 -21.79 -2.60 -2.58
C VAL A 240 -20.28 -2.77 -2.38
N ALA A 241 -19.84 -2.71 -1.15
CA ALA A 241 -18.43 -2.78 -0.78
C ALA A 241 -18.04 -4.20 -0.38
N ILE A 242 -16.91 -4.66 -0.91
CA ILE A 242 -16.26 -5.91 -0.53
C ILE A 242 -15.70 -5.73 0.88
N VAL A 243 -16.33 -6.38 1.85
CA VAL A 243 -15.84 -6.37 3.25
C VAL A 243 -14.61 -7.24 3.35
N SER A 244 -13.45 -6.65 3.60
CA SER A 244 -12.29 -7.40 4.09
C SER A 244 -12.39 -7.53 5.61
N GLN A 245 -12.59 -8.76 6.10
CA GLN A 245 -12.37 -9.09 7.51
C GLN A 245 -10.88 -9.38 7.69
N GLU A 246 -10.11 -8.43 8.17
CA GLU A 246 -8.81 -8.76 8.75
C GLU A 246 -9.05 -9.41 10.12
N ALA A 247 -8.87 -10.72 10.16
CA ALA A 247 -8.86 -11.50 11.41
C ALA A 247 -7.53 -11.25 12.13
N GLY A 248 -7.48 -10.27 13.00
CA GLY A 248 -6.41 -10.08 13.97
C GLY A 248 -6.51 -11.11 15.09
N THR A 249 -5.37 -11.53 15.60
CA THR A 249 -5.17 -12.52 16.66
C THR A 249 -5.94 -12.20 17.95
N THR A 250 -6.44 -13.19 18.61
CA THR A 250 -7.38 -13.35 19.72
C THR A 250 -7.25 -12.45 20.98
N ARG A 251 -7.01 -11.13 20.87
CA ARG A 251 -7.12 -10.16 21.97
C ARG A 251 -7.28 -8.69 21.52
N ASP A 252 -7.39 -8.43 20.21
CA ASP A 252 -7.50 -7.07 19.69
C ASP A 252 -8.97 -6.65 19.50
N ILE A 253 -9.22 -5.38 19.73
CA ILE A 253 -10.50 -4.68 19.51
C ILE A 253 -10.97 -5.00 18.09
N VAL A 254 -12.18 -5.52 17.93
CA VAL A 254 -12.76 -5.79 16.60
C VAL A 254 -13.02 -4.44 15.93
N ARG A 255 -12.07 -4.03 15.09
CA ARG A 255 -12.23 -2.87 14.20
C ARG A 255 -12.97 -3.32 12.95
N LYS A 256 -14.05 -2.64 12.62
CA LYS A 256 -14.74 -2.80 11.35
C LYS A 256 -14.35 -1.65 10.46
N VAL A 257 -13.80 -1.95 9.29
CA VAL A 257 -13.37 -0.96 8.30
C VAL A 257 -14.25 -1.10 7.06
N LEU A 258 -14.83 0.00 6.61
CA LEU A 258 -15.56 0.11 5.35
C LEU A 258 -14.71 0.92 4.37
N PRO A 259 -14.13 0.30 3.34
CA PRO A 259 -13.44 1.03 2.29
C PRO A 259 -14.47 1.71 1.38
N LEU A 260 -14.40 3.02 1.27
CA LEU A 260 -15.13 3.83 0.32
C LEU A 260 -14.13 4.47 -0.65
N SER A 261 -14.57 4.80 -1.88
CA SER A 261 -13.69 5.43 -2.87
C SER A 261 -13.00 6.68 -2.30
N GLY A 262 -11.71 6.56 -1.96
CA GLY A 262 -10.87 7.64 -1.45
C GLY A 262 -10.80 7.80 0.08
N PHE A 263 -11.53 7.02 0.88
CA PHE A 263 -11.45 7.05 2.35
C PHE A 263 -11.89 5.73 3.00
N GLU A 264 -11.52 5.54 4.26
CA GLU A 264 -11.95 4.42 5.08
C GLU A 264 -12.80 4.92 6.26
N VAL A 265 -13.95 4.28 6.46
CA VAL A 265 -14.78 4.51 7.65
C VAL A 265 -14.48 3.41 8.66
N GLU A 266 -13.98 3.79 9.80
CA GLU A 266 -13.68 2.87 10.90
C GLU A 266 -14.68 3.04 12.03
N VAL A 267 -15.21 1.94 12.52
CA VAL A 267 -16.03 1.92 13.72
C VAL A 267 -15.29 1.20 14.83
N GLU A 268 -14.94 1.92 15.87
CA GLU A 268 -14.55 1.31 17.13
C GLU A 268 -15.80 0.94 17.91
N ASP A 269 -16.04 -0.36 18.07
CA ASP A 269 -17.10 -0.83 18.96
C ASP A 269 -16.57 -0.91 20.41
N THR A 270 -16.79 0.16 21.15
CA THR A 270 -16.48 0.20 22.58
C THR A 270 -17.40 -0.70 23.43
N ALA A 271 -18.39 -1.36 22.82
CA ALA A 271 -19.39 -2.19 23.52
C ALA A 271 -19.01 -3.69 23.59
N GLY A 272 -17.94 -4.14 22.91
CA GLY A 272 -17.53 -5.57 22.89
C GLY A 272 -16.83 -6.07 24.15
N LEU A 273 -16.46 -5.19 25.08
CA LEU A 273 -15.89 -5.54 26.36
C LEU A 273 -17.02 -5.63 27.40
N ARG A 274 -17.62 -6.79 27.59
CA ARG A 274 -18.46 -7.05 28.78
C ARG A 274 -17.55 -7.13 30.00
N PRO A 275 -17.74 -6.29 30.99
CA PRO A 275 -17.04 -6.41 32.25
C PRO A 275 -17.96 -6.85 33.37
N GLU A 276 -17.41 -7.61 34.25
CA GLU A 276 -17.82 -7.69 35.63
C GLU A 276 -17.07 -6.58 36.38
N THR A 277 -17.68 -5.44 36.65
CA THR A 277 -17.37 -4.33 37.56
C THR A 277 -17.22 -2.93 36.93
N SER A 278 -17.94 -2.00 37.52
CA SER A 278 -18.52 -0.81 36.87
C SER A 278 -17.73 0.51 36.86
N ASP A 279 -16.51 0.66 37.29
CA ASP A 279 -15.87 2.01 37.40
C ASP A 279 -14.56 2.19 36.61
N ASP A 280 -13.82 1.12 36.26
CA ASP A 280 -12.55 1.25 35.52
C ASP A 280 -12.70 1.18 34.02
N ILE A 281 -13.88 0.85 33.52
CA ILE A 281 -14.14 0.56 32.11
C ILE A 281 -14.61 1.79 31.34
N GLU A 282 -15.34 2.68 31.97
CA GLU A 282 -15.68 3.99 31.36
C GLU A 282 -14.42 4.80 31.09
N ARG A 283 -13.42 4.75 31.96
CA ARG A 283 -12.13 5.42 31.76
C ARG A 283 -11.27 4.76 30.67
N SER A 284 -11.29 3.44 30.56
CA SER A 284 -10.52 2.71 29.53
C SER A 284 -11.16 2.85 28.14
N GLY A 285 -12.50 2.81 28.04
CA GLY A 285 -13.22 3.02 26.77
C GLY A 285 -13.08 4.45 26.23
N MET A 286 -13.10 5.47 27.10
CA MET A 286 -12.81 6.87 26.71
C MET A 286 -11.37 7.05 26.23
N GLY A 287 -10.40 6.39 26.86
CA GLY A 287 -8.99 6.50 26.46
C GLY A 287 -8.69 5.92 25.07
N LEU A 288 -9.41 4.87 24.67
CA LEU A 288 -9.25 4.24 23.34
C LEU A 288 -9.97 5.04 22.25
N ALA A 289 -11.18 5.52 22.52
CA ALA A 289 -11.90 6.42 21.60
C ALA A 289 -11.15 7.73 21.36
N VAL A 290 -10.46 8.26 22.37
CA VAL A 290 -9.59 9.45 22.24
C VAL A 290 -8.39 9.14 21.35
N LYS A 291 -7.71 8.01 21.51
CA LYS A 291 -6.58 7.61 20.65
C LYS A 291 -6.98 7.39 19.21
N ALA A 292 -8.12 6.75 18.95
CA ALA A 292 -8.65 6.58 17.60
C ALA A 292 -9.04 7.93 16.98
N ALA A 293 -9.66 8.79 17.77
CA ALA A 293 -9.97 10.15 17.34
C ALA A 293 -8.70 10.98 17.04
N GLU A 294 -7.61 10.79 17.78
CA GLU A 294 -6.34 11.48 17.54
C GLU A 294 -5.71 11.09 16.19
N SER A 295 -5.87 9.83 15.77
CA SER A 295 -5.32 9.29 14.52
C SER A 295 -6.24 9.44 13.30
N ALA A 296 -7.48 9.92 13.48
CA ALA A 296 -8.45 10.13 12.42
C ALA A 296 -8.27 11.46 11.70
N ASP A 297 -8.45 11.47 10.37
CA ASP A 297 -8.49 12.70 9.57
C ASP A 297 -9.80 13.45 9.80
N PHE A 298 -10.92 12.71 9.91
CA PHE A 298 -12.25 13.24 10.19
C PHE A 298 -12.99 12.40 11.21
N LEU A 299 -13.88 13.04 11.95
CA LEU A 299 -14.72 12.40 12.94
C LEU A 299 -16.20 12.59 12.61
N ILE A 300 -16.96 11.52 12.71
CA ILE A 300 -18.42 11.57 12.74
C ILE A 300 -18.86 11.45 14.21
N TYR A 301 -19.28 12.55 14.79
CA TYR A 301 -19.77 12.54 16.16
C TYR A 301 -21.26 12.18 16.16
N VAL A 302 -21.56 10.96 16.60
CA VAL A 302 -22.94 10.40 16.59
C VAL A 302 -23.60 10.63 17.93
N THR A 303 -24.77 11.23 17.89
CA THR A 303 -25.62 11.46 19.09
C THR A 303 -27.08 11.11 18.82
N ASP A 304 -27.83 10.82 19.86
CA ASP A 304 -29.29 10.76 19.89
C ASP A 304 -29.90 11.82 20.86
N ASP A 305 -29.06 12.75 21.33
CA ASP A 305 -29.42 13.89 22.15
C ASP A 305 -29.20 15.21 21.37
N PRO A 306 -30.27 15.96 21.10
CA PRO A 306 -30.16 17.19 20.34
C PRO A 306 -29.42 18.33 21.01
N GLU A 307 -29.19 18.26 22.34
CA GLU A 307 -28.44 19.26 23.09
C GLU A 307 -26.95 18.94 23.19
N GLU A 308 -26.53 17.73 22.76
CA GLU A 308 -25.13 17.34 22.78
C GLU A 308 -24.32 18.09 21.74
N VAL A 309 -23.17 18.58 22.16
CA VAL A 309 -22.23 19.32 21.32
C VAL A 309 -20.92 18.56 21.16
N VAL A 310 -20.31 18.72 20.00
CA VAL A 310 -18.97 18.15 19.77
C VAL A 310 -17.96 18.79 20.74
N PRO A 311 -17.12 17.99 21.44
CA PRO A 311 -16.03 18.51 22.27
C PRO A 311 -15.14 19.48 21.48
N LYS A 312 -14.68 20.54 22.14
CA LYS A 312 -13.90 21.62 21.49
C LYS A 312 -12.65 21.08 20.75
N GLU A 313 -12.05 20.06 21.29
CA GLU A 313 -10.83 19.40 20.77
C GLU A 313 -11.03 18.79 19.38
N PHE A 314 -12.25 18.41 19.02
CA PHE A 314 -12.59 17.74 17.77
C PHE A 314 -13.37 18.61 16.78
N LYS A 315 -13.74 19.84 17.19
CA LYS A 315 -14.70 20.68 16.45
C LYS A 315 -14.27 20.97 15.01
N ASP A 316 -12.98 21.16 14.76
CA ASP A 316 -12.46 21.59 13.46
C ASP A 316 -12.38 20.45 12.42
N ARG A 317 -12.41 19.20 12.89
CA ARG A 317 -12.31 18.00 12.05
C ARG A 317 -13.45 17.01 12.23
N SER A 318 -14.58 17.47 12.76
CA SER A 318 -15.75 16.63 12.97
C SER A 318 -17.02 17.26 12.46
N PHE A 319 -18.00 16.42 12.17
CA PHE A 319 -19.36 16.86 11.97
C PHE A 319 -20.32 16.02 12.80
N LEU A 320 -21.39 16.68 13.24
CA LEU A 320 -22.37 16.13 14.15
C LEU A 320 -23.44 15.38 13.35
N VAL A 321 -23.76 14.16 13.79
CA VAL A 321 -24.81 13.33 13.21
C VAL A 321 -25.80 12.94 14.30
N PHE A 322 -27.04 13.38 14.17
CA PHE A 322 -28.15 12.97 15.01
C PHE A 322 -28.76 11.70 14.47
N ASN A 323 -28.67 10.61 15.21
CA ASN A 323 -29.26 9.34 14.83
C ASN A 323 -30.63 9.14 15.49
N LYS A 324 -31.40 8.19 14.99
CA LYS A 324 -32.75 7.87 15.44
C LYS A 324 -33.78 8.98 15.18
N CYS A 325 -33.62 9.70 14.05
CA CYS A 325 -34.59 10.74 13.66
C CYS A 325 -36.01 10.19 13.42
N ASP A 326 -36.15 8.87 13.26
CA ASP A 326 -37.44 8.17 13.23
C ASP A 326 -38.17 8.15 14.58
N LEU A 327 -37.47 8.37 15.68
CA LEU A 327 -38.04 8.41 17.04
C LEU A 327 -38.19 9.84 17.58
N SER A 328 -37.28 10.74 17.24
CA SER A 328 -37.31 12.13 17.65
C SER A 328 -36.70 13.04 16.60
N THR A 329 -37.36 14.17 16.31
CA THR A 329 -36.84 15.17 15.38
C THR A 329 -35.98 16.18 16.13
N PRO A 330 -34.74 16.45 15.74
CA PRO A 330 -33.92 17.47 16.39
C PRO A 330 -34.51 18.86 16.14
N PRO A 331 -34.28 19.81 17.04
CA PRO A 331 -34.79 21.17 16.90
C PRO A 331 -34.19 21.88 15.67
N PRO A 332 -34.84 22.90 15.12
CA PRO A 332 -34.31 23.65 13.98
C PRO A 332 -32.94 24.31 14.20
N SER A 333 -32.53 24.47 15.45
CA SER A 333 -31.23 24.99 15.83
C SER A 333 -30.09 23.96 15.75
N PHE A 334 -30.40 22.68 15.52
CA PHE A 334 -29.41 21.64 15.36
C PHE A 334 -28.62 21.82 14.06
N SER A 335 -27.31 21.91 14.15
CA SER A 335 -26.42 22.21 13.02
C SER A 335 -25.77 20.99 12.38
N GLY A 336 -26.26 19.78 12.71
CA GLY A 336 -25.75 18.52 12.19
C GLY A 336 -26.63 17.86 11.12
N LEU A 337 -26.22 16.67 10.66
CA LEU A 337 -27.02 15.83 9.82
C LEU A 337 -27.96 14.95 10.66
N SER A 338 -29.20 14.80 10.21
CA SER A 338 -30.16 13.90 10.84
C SER A 338 -30.28 12.61 10.04
N VAL A 339 -30.14 11.47 10.70
CA VAL A 339 -30.20 10.14 10.08
C VAL A 339 -31.03 9.18 10.94
N SER A 340 -31.55 8.16 10.30
CA SER A 340 -32.05 6.97 10.98
C SER A 340 -31.38 5.73 10.38
N ALA A 341 -30.48 5.15 11.14
CA ALA A 341 -29.84 3.90 10.72
C ALA A 341 -30.84 2.72 10.62
N LYS A 342 -32.04 2.86 11.20
CA LYS A 342 -33.10 1.85 11.15
C LYS A 342 -33.91 1.92 9.85
N THR A 343 -34.24 3.12 9.40
CA THR A 343 -35.07 3.34 8.21
C THR A 343 -34.28 3.63 6.95
N GLY A 344 -32.97 3.93 7.07
CA GLY A 344 -32.11 4.40 5.99
C GLY A 344 -32.24 5.89 5.70
N GLU A 345 -33.14 6.61 6.38
CA GLU A 345 -33.33 8.04 6.17
C GLU A 345 -32.05 8.83 6.47
N GLY A 346 -31.65 9.72 5.56
CA GLY A 346 -30.47 10.57 5.69
C GLY A 346 -29.11 9.87 5.47
N ILE A 347 -29.06 8.52 5.34
CA ILE A 347 -27.78 7.79 5.16
C ILE A 347 -27.13 8.16 3.81
N GLY A 348 -27.90 8.28 2.72
CA GLY A 348 -27.36 8.73 1.44
C GLY A 348 -26.76 10.15 1.50
N VAL A 349 -27.39 11.05 2.25
CA VAL A 349 -26.84 12.41 2.47
C VAL A 349 -25.54 12.35 3.27
N LEU A 350 -25.46 11.49 4.28
CA LEU A 350 -24.26 11.25 5.04
C LEU A 350 -23.12 10.73 4.14
N LEU A 351 -23.42 9.78 3.26
CA LEU A 351 -22.47 9.22 2.30
C LEU A 351 -21.93 10.29 1.34
N GLU A 352 -22.81 11.11 0.77
CA GLU A 352 -22.42 12.22 -0.12
C GLU A 352 -21.57 13.25 0.63
N LYS A 353 -21.88 13.53 1.89
CA LYS A 353 -21.06 14.40 2.73
C LYS A 353 -19.68 13.81 2.95
N LEU A 354 -19.58 12.51 3.22
CA LEU A 354 -18.29 11.81 3.31
C LEU A 354 -17.49 11.89 2.02
N LYS A 355 -18.13 11.61 0.87
CA LYS A 355 -17.48 11.75 -0.45
C LYS A 355 -16.98 13.17 -0.73
N SER A 356 -17.61 14.20 -0.20
CA SER A 356 -17.18 15.60 -0.35
C SER A 356 -15.97 15.99 0.50
N LEU A 357 -15.50 15.13 1.42
CA LEU A 357 -14.31 15.34 2.25
C LEU A 357 -13.02 14.85 1.56
N VAL A 358 -13.17 14.13 0.45
CA VAL A 358 -12.07 13.63 -0.39
C VAL A 358 -11.78 14.60 -1.51
#